data_ff3a379cde21ec0c97a88cdca1c83200
#
_entry.id   ff3a379cde21ec0c97a88cdca1c83200
#
_cell.length_a   1.000
_cell.length_b   1.000
_cell.length_c   1.000
_cell.angle_alpha   90.00
_cell.angle_beta   90.00
_cell.angle_gamma   90.00
#
_symmetry.space_group_name_H-M   'P 1'
#
loop_
_entity.id
_entity.type
_entity.pdbx_description
1 polymer ?
#
loop_
_entity_poly.entity_id
_entity_poly.type
_entity_poly.pdbx_seq_one_letter_code
_entity_poly.pdbx_strand_id
1 'polypeptide(L)'
;KDGAAFSSPFPITEYNTPEHVAEGKGQGFVPVGDMNYAPLGYSPYGQGGAVAMGSNVKDPERVFEFFEWLSTPEANMLTYAGPEGLTWEEKDGRPCLTEYGKSALQGGSVQNVPVPEEWGGGNYGDGSNKLVTSIDYQMDLHPKYRETYDTGSWSSTIEENRNKIHDEWTEVYGYEWPLDYLEAKDMIHPFPGNSFREPADPSDIKTIRSECNQ
;
A
#
# COMPACT_ATOMS: atom_id res chain seq x y z
N LYS A 1 2.12 -31.23 1.95
CA LYS A 1 2.32 -31.27 3.42
C LYS A 1 1.43 -30.22 3.99
N ASP A 2 0.63 -30.62 4.89
CA ASP A 2 -0.42 -29.97 5.61
C ASP A 2 0.08 -28.66 6.25
N GLY A 3 0.12 -27.59 5.46
CA GLY A 3 0.59 -26.28 5.91
C GLY A 3 -0.47 -25.63 6.78
N ALA A 4 -0.41 -25.84 8.09
CA ALA A 4 -1.12 -24.98 9.03
C ALA A 4 -0.25 -23.81 9.40
N ALA A 5 -0.54 -22.62 8.90
CA ALA A 5 0.03 -21.39 9.40
C ALA A 5 -0.89 -20.84 10.50
N PHE A 6 -0.38 -20.68 11.71
CA PHE A 6 -1.17 -20.28 12.86
C PHE A 6 -1.14 -18.77 13.15
N SER A 7 -0.17 -18.07 12.66
CA SER A 7 -0.15 -16.61 12.56
C SER A 7 0.92 -16.19 11.58
N SER A 8 0.65 -15.23 10.75
CA SER A 8 1.65 -14.61 9.90
C SER A 8 1.47 -13.10 9.95
N PRO A 9 2.51 -12.34 10.29
CA PRO A 9 2.50 -10.90 10.08
C PRO A 9 2.68 -10.55 8.60
N PHE A 10 2.92 -11.54 7.74
CA PHE A 10 3.15 -11.35 6.31
C PHE A 10 1.87 -11.48 5.50
N PRO A 11 1.77 -10.77 4.36
CA PRO A 11 0.61 -10.85 3.50
C PRO A 11 0.36 -12.29 3.05
N ILE A 12 -0.85 -12.78 3.29
CA ILE A 12 -1.32 -14.10 2.81
C ILE A 12 -1.26 -14.15 1.28
N THR A 13 -1.33 -13.01 0.62
CA THR A 13 -1.24 -12.85 -0.83
C THR A 13 0.04 -13.42 -1.45
N GLU A 14 1.17 -13.36 -0.75
CA GLU A 14 2.42 -13.96 -1.24
C GLU A 14 2.38 -15.50 -1.24
N TYR A 15 1.62 -16.08 -0.34
CA TYR A 15 1.42 -17.54 -0.28
C TYR A 15 0.33 -18.02 -1.25
N ASN A 16 -0.70 -17.21 -1.46
CA ASN A 16 -1.85 -17.54 -2.30
C ASN A 16 -1.55 -17.33 -3.79
N THR A 17 -0.52 -18.00 -4.30
CA THR A 17 -0.29 -18.01 -5.74
C THR A 17 -1.44 -18.72 -6.46
N PRO A 18 -1.67 -18.43 -7.76
CA PRO A 18 -2.71 -19.12 -8.53
C PRO A 18 -2.60 -20.65 -8.47
N GLU A 19 -1.38 -21.17 -8.45
CA GLU A 19 -1.11 -22.61 -8.34
C GLU A 19 -1.53 -23.18 -6.99
N HIS A 20 -1.14 -22.48 -5.89
CA HIS A 20 -1.54 -22.91 -4.54
C HIS A 20 -3.06 -22.89 -4.34
N VAL A 21 -3.73 -21.85 -4.86
CA VAL A 21 -5.18 -21.75 -4.81
C VAL A 21 -5.85 -22.85 -5.61
N ALA A 22 -5.37 -23.15 -6.83
CA ALA A 22 -5.88 -24.22 -7.68
C ALA A 22 -5.69 -25.60 -7.05
N GLU A 23 -4.59 -25.81 -6.31
CA GLU A 23 -4.31 -27.05 -5.58
C GLU A 23 -5.06 -27.18 -4.24
N GLY A 24 -5.89 -26.22 -3.88
CA GLY A 24 -6.60 -26.18 -2.59
C GLY A 24 -5.71 -25.94 -1.39
N LYS A 25 -4.54 -25.33 -1.59
CA LYS A 25 -3.57 -24.98 -0.54
C LYS A 25 -3.62 -23.51 -0.12
N GLY A 26 -4.55 -22.76 -0.68
CA GLY A 26 -4.71 -21.34 -0.33
C GLY A 26 -5.08 -21.15 1.14
N GLN A 27 -4.73 -19.98 1.66
CA GLN A 27 -4.96 -19.59 3.04
C GLN A 27 -5.92 -18.41 3.10
N GLY A 28 -6.86 -18.45 4.03
CA GLY A 28 -7.79 -17.37 4.33
C GLY A 28 -7.56 -16.80 5.72
N PHE A 29 -7.98 -15.57 5.92
CA PHE A 29 -8.01 -14.96 7.24
C PHE A 29 -9.13 -15.60 8.08
N VAL A 30 -8.80 -16.01 9.30
CA VAL A 30 -9.78 -16.54 10.26
C VAL A 30 -9.80 -15.64 11.48
N PRO A 31 -10.89 -14.92 11.73
CA PRO A 31 -10.99 -14.08 12.92
C PRO A 31 -11.03 -14.95 14.18
N VAL A 32 -10.27 -14.56 15.20
CA VAL A 32 -10.26 -15.22 16.50
C VAL A 32 -11.25 -14.51 17.43
N GLY A 33 -12.19 -15.26 18.00
CA GLY A 33 -13.47 -14.81 18.57
C GLY A 33 -13.46 -13.66 19.56
N ASP A 34 -12.41 -13.51 20.39
CA ASP A 34 -12.31 -12.50 21.45
C ASP A 34 -11.04 -11.64 21.36
N MET A 35 -10.35 -11.67 20.24
CA MET A 35 -9.21 -10.78 20.02
C MET A 35 -9.66 -9.39 19.57
N ASN A 36 -9.06 -8.40 20.17
CA ASN A 36 -9.12 -7.03 19.70
C ASN A 36 -8.00 -6.78 18.69
N TYR A 37 -8.37 -6.28 17.51
CA TYR A 37 -7.42 -5.97 16.46
C TYR A 37 -7.13 -4.48 16.47
N ALA A 38 -5.86 -4.11 16.58
CA ALA A 38 -5.41 -2.73 16.43
C ALA A 38 -4.72 -2.59 15.07
N PRO A 39 -5.31 -1.90 14.08
CA PRO A 39 -4.64 -1.66 12.81
C PRO A 39 -3.39 -0.84 13.06
N LEU A 40 -2.24 -1.36 12.63
CA LEU A 40 -0.96 -0.65 12.70
C LEU A 40 -0.99 0.50 11.68
N GLY A 41 -0.47 1.65 12.09
CA GLY A 41 -0.28 2.79 11.19
C GLY A 41 -1.45 3.77 11.11
N TYR A 42 -2.51 3.58 11.87
CA TYR A 42 -3.55 4.59 11.98
C TYR A 42 -3.03 5.79 12.79
N SER A 43 -2.58 6.83 12.10
CA SER A 43 -2.20 8.10 12.69
C SER A 43 -3.01 9.23 12.05
N PRO A 44 -3.89 9.90 12.81
CA PRO A 44 -4.64 11.04 12.29
C PRO A 44 -3.77 12.27 11.98
N TYR A 45 -2.49 12.22 12.32
CA TYR A 45 -1.53 13.31 12.14
C TYR A 45 -0.50 13.02 11.04
N GLY A 46 -0.72 12.00 10.22
CA GLY A 46 0.20 11.57 9.18
C GLY A 46 1.33 10.67 9.67
N GLN A 47 2.03 10.07 8.75
CA GLN A 47 3.21 9.26 9.02
C GLN A 47 4.46 10.13 8.99
N GLY A 48 5.54 9.65 9.61
CA GLY A 48 6.77 10.40 9.81
C GLY A 48 7.64 10.67 8.58
N GLY A 49 7.05 10.64 7.37
CA GLY A 49 7.71 11.07 6.14
C GLY A 49 7.58 12.59 5.98
N ALA A 50 8.68 13.27 5.74
CA ALA A 50 8.67 14.69 5.45
C ALA A 50 9.48 14.97 4.19
N VAL A 51 8.91 15.74 3.27
CA VAL A 51 9.62 16.31 2.14
C VAL A 51 10.13 17.70 2.54
N ALA A 52 11.41 17.93 2.38
CA ALA A 52 12.02 19.21 2.76
C ALA A 52 12.90 19.74 1.64
N MET A 53 12.95 21.06 1.55
CA MET A 53 13.82 21.76 0.62
C MET A 53 15.08 22.25 1.35
N GLY A 54 16.25 21.98 0.77
CA GLY A 54 17.52 22.47 1.31
C GLY A 54 17.63 23.99 1.23
N SER A 55 18.28 24.61 2.21
CA SER A 55 18.45 26.08 2.28
C SER A 55 19.28 26.67 1.12
N ASN A 56 20.03 25.84 0.40
CA ASN A 56 20.92 26.26 -0.71
C ASN A 56 20.30 26.06 -2.10
N VAL A 57 19.00 25.79 -2.18
CA VAL A 57 18.28 25.64 -3.45
C VAL A 57 18.35 26.94 -4.24
N LYS A 58 18.73 26.85 -5.52
CA LYS A 58 18.88 28.02 -6.41
C LYS A 58 17.55 28.60 -6.86
N ASP A 59 16.55 27.76 -7.01
CA ASP A 59 15.22 28.12 -7.49
C ASP A 59 14.17 27.48 -6.56
N PRO A 60 13.88 28.12 -5.42
CA PRO A 60 12.93 27.59 -4.46
C PRO A 60 11.49 27.57 -4.99
N GLU A 61 11.11 28.53 -5.85
CA GLU A 61 9.75 28.60 -6.41
C GLU A 61 9.46 27.37 -7.25
N ARG A 62 10.39 26.99 -8.13
CA ARG A 62 10.26 25.78 -8.96
C ARG A 62 10.19 24.50 -8.13
N VAL A 63 10.89 24.44 -7.00
CA VAL A 63 10.80 23.28 -6.10
C VAL A 63 9.44 23.23 -5.41
N PHE A 64 8.88 24.37 -5.04
CA PHE A 64 7.52 24.43 -4.50
C PHE A 64 6.47 24.05 -5.53
N GLU A 65 6.58 24.52 -6.77
CA GLU A 65 5.70 24.07 -7.87
C GLU A 65 5.75 22.55 -8.05
N PHE A 66 6.93 21.95 -7.92
CA PHE A 66 7.07 20.48 -7.96
C PHE A 66 6.39 19.81 -6.77
N PHE A 67 6.50 20.35 -5.54
CA PHE A 67 5.79 19.81 -4.39
C PHE A 67 4.27 19.95 -4.52
N GLU A 68 3.80 21.06 -5.07
CA GLU A 68 2.40 21.28 -5.36
C GLU A 68 1.89 20.25 -6.39
N TRP A 69 2.66 20.03 -7.46
CA TRP A 69 2.33 18.99 -8.43
C TRP A 69 2.30 17.59 -7.81
N LEU A 70 3.23 17.26 -6.90
CA LEU A 70 3.24 15.97 -6.20
C LEU A 70 1.96 15.70 -5.38
N SER A 71 1.22 16.74 -5.01
CA SER A 71 -0.07 16.63 -4.31
C SER A 71 -1.26 16.46 -5.27
N THR A 72 -1.03 16.49 -6.58
CA THR A 72 -2.12 16.34 -7.56
C THR A 72 -2.52 14.88 -7.75
N PRO A 73 -3.77 14.61 -8.15
CA PRO A 73 -4.20 13.27 -8.52
C PRO A 73 -3.35 12.65 -9.64
N GLU A 74 -2.91 13.46 -10.60
CA GLU A 74 -2.03 13.03 -11.70
C GLU A 74 -0.70 12.49 -11.16
N ALA A 75 -0.03 13.23 -10.29
CA ALA A 75 1.24 12.83 -9.71
C ALA A 75 1.09 11.60 -8.83
N ASN A 76 0.01 11.50 -8.07
CA ASN A 76 -0.26 10.33 -7.24
C ASN A 76 -0.51 9.07 -8.10
N MET A 77 -1.30 9.17 -9.17
CA MET A 77 -1.47 8.06 -10.12
C MET A 77 -0.14 7.66 -10.75
N LEU A 78 0.66 8.62 -11.19
CA LEU A 78 1.97 8.34 -11.78
C LEU A 78 2.90 7.66 -10.78
N THR A 79 2.88 8.08 -9.51
CA THR A 79 3.77 7.57 -8.46
C THR A 79 3.39 6.15 -8.01
N TYR A 80 2.09 5.91 -7.81
CA TYR A 80 1.61 4.63 -7.27
C TYR A 80 1.22 3.62 -8.35
N ALA A 81 0.56 4.07 -9.41
CA ALA A 81 0.09 3.20 -10.48
C ALA A 81 0.99 3.20 -11.72
N GLY A 82 1.91 4.16 -11.83
CA GLY A 82 2.78 4.31 -13.01
C GLY A 82 2.11 5.02 -14.17
N PRO A 83 2.75 5.04 -15.37
CA PRO A 83 2.26 5.76 -16.54
C PRO A 83 1.02 5.09 -17.12
N GLU A 84 0.00 5.92 -17.42
CA GLU A 84 -1.16 5.48 -18.20
C GLU A 84 -0.73 4.99 -19.60
N GLY A 85 -1.33 3.91 -20.06
CA GLY A 85 -0.98 3.25 -21.31
C GLY A 85 0.15 2.22 -21.19
N LEU A 86 0.98 2.29 -20.13
CA LEU A 86 1.97 1.27 -19.83
C LEU A 86 1.48 0.32 -18.74
N THR A 87 1.26 0.84 -17.55
CA THR A 87 0.91 0.04 -16.37
C THR A 87 -0.59 -0.05 -16.12
N TRP A 88 -1.35 0.93 -16.54
CA TRP A 88 -2.79 0.96 -16.40
C TRP A 88 -3.46 1.72 -17.56
N GLU A 89 -4.74 1.53 -17.70
CA GLU A 89 -5.59 2.20 -18.67
C GLU A 89 -7.00 2.40 -18.09
N GLU A 90 -7.74 3.38 -18.63
CA GLU A 90 -9.13 3.56 -18.27
C GLU A 90 -10.02 2.62 -19.10
N LYS A 91 -10.83 1.80 -18.43
CA LYS A 91 -11.86 0.96 -19.04
C LYS A 91 -13.19 1.14 -18.31
N ASP A 92 -14.23 1.46 -19.06
CA ASP A 92 -15.59 1.64 -18.52
C ASP A 92 -15.66 2.64 -17.35
N GLY A 93 -14.83 3.69 -17.41
CA GLY A 93 -14.79 4.78 -16.43
C GLY A 93 -14.03 4.46 -15.15
N ARG A 94 -13.32 3.36 -15.08
CA ARG A 94 -12.48 2.96 -13.94
C ARG A 94 -11.05 2.62 -14.35
N PRO A 95 -10.06 2.77 -13.49
CA PRO A 95 -8.69 2.39 -13.79
C PRO A 95 -8.56 0.87 -13.74
N CYS A 96 -7.84 0.31 -14.71
CA CYS A 96 -7.55 -1.11 -14.83
C CYS A 96 -6.07 -1.33 -15.12
N LEU A 97 -5.45 -2.30 -14.48
CA LEU A 97 -4.08 -2.68 -14.80
C LEU A 97 -4.00 -3.29 -16.21
N THR A 98 -2.97 -2.91 -16.97
CA THR A 98 -2.60 -3.62 -18.21
C THR A 98 -1.94 -4.95 -17.87
N GLU A 99 -1.73 -5.84 -18.83
CA GLU A 99 -0.96 -7.07 -18.62
C GLU A 99 0.48 -6.77 -18.15
N TYR A 100 1.08 -5.68 -18.67
CA TYR A 100 2.36 -5.21 -18.18
C TYR A 100 2.27 -4.72 -16.73
N GLY A 101 1.25 -3.92 -16.42
CA GLY A 101 1.01 -3.40 -15.07
C GLY A 101 0.80 -4.50 -14.03
N LYS A 102 0.08 -5.56 -14.37
CA LYS A 102 -0.07 -6.74 -13.49
C LYS A 102 1.26 -7.39 -13.14
N SER A 103 2.17 -7.46 -14.11
CA SER A 103 3.51 -7.99 -13.88
C SER A 103 4.40 -7.02 -13.11
N ALA A 104 4.29 -5.72 -13.36
CA ALA A 104 5.12 -4.68 -12.76
C ALA A 104 4.70 -4.31 -11.33
N LEU A 105 3.40 -4.45 -10.99
CA LEU A 105 2.79 -4.02 -9.73
C LEU A 105 2.11 -5.20 -8.99
N GLN A 106 2.65 -6.39 -9.13
CA GLN A 106 2.08 -7.60 -8.57
C GLN A 106 1.95 -7.53 -7.04
N GLY A 107 0.75 -7.79 -6.54
CA GLY A 107 0.46 -7.78 -5.11
C GLY A 107 0.66 -6.41 -4.43
N GLY A 108 0.55 -5.31 -5.19
CA GLY A 108 0.81 -3.95 -4.69
C GLY A 108 2.31 -3.63 -4.51
N SER A 109 3.20 -4.54 -4.94
CA SER A 109 4.65 -4.36 -4.85
C SER A 109 5.26 -4.18 -6.23
N VAL A 110 6.18 -3.22 -6.34
CA VAL A 110 6.91 -2.96 -7.58
C VAL A 110 7.87 -4.10 -7.90
N GLN A 111 7.71 -4.67 -9.10
CA GLN A 111 8.54 -5.76 -9.60
C GLN A 111 9.60 -5.25 -10.57
N ASN A 112 10.72 -5.95 -10.63
CA ASN A 112 11.82 -5.60 -11.55
C ASN A 112 11.60 -6.28 -12.91
N VAL A 113 10.66 -5.75 -13.71
CA VAL A 113 10.33 -6.25 -15.06
C VAL A 113 10.91 -5.33 -16.14
N PRO A 114 11.31 -5.86 -17.31
CA PRO A 114 11.83 -5.05 -18.41
C PRO A 114 10.79 -4.04 -18.90
N VAL A 115 11.18 -2.77 -19.03
CA VAL A 115 10.36 -1.71 -19.64
C VAL A 115 10.53 -1.79 -21.16
N PRO A 116 9.42 -1.74 -21.95
CA PRO A 116 9.49 -1.68 -23.40
C PRO A 116 10.34 -0.50 -23.89
N GLU A 117 11.08 -0.69 -25.00
CA GLU A 117 11.99 0.33 -25.56
C GLU A 117 11.28 1.65 -25.89
N GLU A 118 10.04 1.60 -26.37
CA GLU A 118 9.22 2.79 -26.64
C GLU A 118 8.89 3.61 -25.38
N TRP A 119 9.04 3.01 -24.19
CA TRP A 119 8.88 3.66 -22.89
C TRP A 119 10.24 3.97 -22.20
N GLY A 120 11.34 3.83 -22.96
CA GLY A 120 12.69 4.17 -22.49
C GLY A 120 13.56 3.01 -22.08
N GLY A 121 13.07 1.77 -22.10
CA GLY A 121 13.83 0.58 -21.75
C GLY A 121 14.23 0.50 -20.28
N GLY A 122 15.16 -0.41 -19.96
CA GLY A 122 15.60 -0.63 -18.58
C GLY A 122 14.67 -1.54 -17.78
N ASN A 123 14.66 -1.41 -16.47
CA ASN A 123 13.79 -2.17 -15.58
C ASN A 123 12.86 -1.25 -14.80
N TYR A 124 11.61 -1.63 -14.68
CA TYR A 124 10.57 -0.82 -14.02
C TYR A 124 10.92 -0.54 -12.55
N GLY A 125 11.37 -1.54 -11.82
CA GLY A 125 11.75 -1.41 -10.41
C GLY A 125 12.94 -0.46 -10.16
N ASP A 126 13.76 -0.17 -11.15
CA ASP A 126 14.91 0.73 -10.99
C ASP A 126 14.52 2.22 -10.99
N GLY A 127 13.45 2.59 -11.70
CA GLY A 127 12.96 3.97 -11.81
C GLY A 127 11.76 4.30 -10.95
N SER A 128 11.01 3.29 -10.54
CA SER A 128 9.73 3.45 -9.88
C SER A 128 9.91 3.99 -8.47
N ASN A 129 9.22 5.06 -8.15
CA ASN A 129 9.07 5.75 -6.85
C ASN A 129 10.34 5.93 -5.97
N LYS A 130 11.54 5.61 -6.47
CA LYS A 130 12.78 5.72 -5.69
C LYS A 130 13.27 7.16 -5.51
N LEU A 131 12.89 8.04 -6.43
CA LEU A 131 13.33 9.44 -6.45
C LEU A 131 12.23 10.41 -6.01
N VAL A 132 10.99 9.96 -5.97
CA VAL A 132 9.84 10.80 -5.67
C VAL A 132 9.02 10.11 -4.59
N THR A 133 8.86 10.78 -3.46
CA THR A 133 7.92 10.37 -2.43
C THR A 133 6.64 11.14 -2.64
N SER A 134 5.52 10.45 -2.82
CA SER A 134 4.21 11.08 -2.86
C SER A 134 3.96 11.85 -1.56
N ILE A 135 3.28 12.98 -1.67
CA ILE A 135 2.87 13.78 -0.52
C ILE A 135 1.56 13.23 0.06
N ASP A 136 0.71 12.70 -0.81
CA ASP A 136 -0.57 12.13 -0.42
C ASP A 136 -0.47 10.64 -0.09
N TYR A 137 -1.43 10.18 0.68
CA TYR A 137 -1.49 8.78 1.07
C TYR A 137 -2.07 7.92 -0.05
N GLN A 138 -1.46 6.77 -0.33
CA GLN A 138 -1.89 5.89 -1.42
C GLN A 138 -3.35 5.39 -1.31
N MET A 139 -3.93 5.41 -0.11
CA MET A 139 -5.32 5.04 0.15
C MET A 139 -6.31 6.20 0.01
N ASP A 140 -5.84 7.40 -0.32
CA ASP A 140 -6.72 8.52 -0.66
C ASP A 140 -7.46 8.24 -1.97
N LEU A 141 -8.66 8.80 -2.10
CA LEU A 141 -9.50 8.53 -3.25
C LEU A 141 -9.24 9.50 -4.40
N HIS A 142 -8.93 8.94 -5.56
CA HIS A 142 -8.86 9.73 -6.79
C HIS A 142 -10.21 10.41 -7.08
N PRO A 143 -10.25 11.74 -7.32
CA PRO A 143 -11.50 12.49 -7.42
C PRO A 143 -12.41 12.05 -8.57
N LYS A 144 -11.85 11.60 -9.70
CA LYS A 144 -12.60 11.12 -10.87
C LYS A 144 -13.08 9.69 -10.70
N TYR A 145 -12.18 8.78 -10.35
CA TYR A 145 -12.48 7.35 -10.35
C TYR A 145 -13.11 6.87 -9.04
N ARG A 146 -12.92 7.61 -7.94
CA ARG A 146 -13.34 7.19 -6.59
C ARG A 146 -12.70 5.89 -6.12
N GLU A 147 -11.61 5.53 -6.76
CA GLU A 147 -10.70 4.44 -6.40
C GLU A 147 -9.48 5.01 -5.66
N THR A 148 -8.82 4.19 -4.89
CA THR A 148 -7.58 4.59 -4.21
C THR A 148 -6.43 4.70 -5.21
N TYR A 149 -5.30 5.27 -4.79
CA TYR A 149 -4.08 5.24 -5.60
C TYR A 149 -3.34 3.88 -5.49
N ASP A 150 -3.71 3.06 -4.52
CA ASP A 150 -3.20 1.69 -4.41
C ASP A 150 -3.88 0.77 -5.43
N THR A 151 -3.12 0.35 -6.43
CA THR A 151 -3.61 -0.50 -7.52
C THR A 151 -4.15 -1.86 -7.06
N GLY A 152 -3.67 -2.36 -5.93
CA GLY A 152 -4.15 -3.60 -5.34
C GLY A 152 -5.58 -3.50 -4.79
N SER A 153 -6.01 -2.28 -4.46
CA SER A 153 -7.34 -1.97 -3.91
C SER A 153 -8.35 -1.52 -4.98
N TRP A 154 -7.97 -1.47 -6.25
CA TRP A 154 -8.91 -1.13 -7.31
C TRP A 154 -9.98 -2.20 -7.49
N SER A 155 -11.22 -1.77 -7.69
CA SER A 155 -12.34 -2.70 -7.93
C SER A 155 -12.07 -3.66 -9.09
N SER A 156 -11.43 -3.18 -10.16
CA SER A 156 -11.00 -3.98 -11.29
C SER A 156 -9.97 -5.06 -10.93
N THR A 157 -8.99 -4.71 -10.10
CA THR A 157 -7.95 -5.63 -9.62
C THR A 157 -8.54 -6.68 -8.68
N ILE A 158 -9.44 -6.26 -7.80
CA ILE A 158 -10.14 -7.12 -6.86
C ILE A 158 -11.02 -8.14 -7.61
N GLU A 159 -11.83 -7.69 -8.57
CA GLU A 159 -12.67 -8.56 -9.38
C GLU A 159 -11.84 -9.61 -10.14
N GLU A 160 -10.70 -9.20 -10.69
CA GLU A 160 -9.82 -10.09 -11.44
C GLU A 160 -9.11 -11.11 -10.56
N ASN A 161 -8.71 -10.71 -9.35
CA ASN A 161 -8.03 -11.56 -8.38
C ASN A 161 -8.98 -12.39 -7.50
N ARG A 162 -10.29 -12.23 -7.68
CA ARG A 162 -11.29 -13.00 -6.95
C ARG A 162 -11.08 -14.49 -7.19
N ASN A 163 -11.07 -15.24 -6.12
CA ASN A 163 -10.81 -16.67 -6.17
C ASN A 163 -11.70 -17.42 -5.19
N LYS A 164 -11.66 -18.76 -5.27
CA LYS A 164 -12.49 -19.66 -4.46
C LYS A 164 -12.36 -19.41 -2.94
N ILE A 165 -11.18 -19.03 -2.46
CA ILE A 165 -10.97 -18.75 -1.02
C ILE A 165 -11.78 -17.53 -0.60
N HIS A 166 -11.80 -16.49 -1.43
CA HIS A 166 -12.60 -15.30 -1.20
C HIS A 166 -14.09 -15.64 -1.16
N ASP A 167 -14.56 -16.44 -2.12
CA ASP A 167 -15.96 -16.84 -2.19
C ASP A 167 -16.37 -17.69 -0.98
N GLU A 168 -15.56 -18.66 -0.59
CA GLU A 168 -15.78 -19.48 0.60
C GLU A 168 -15.75 -18.63 1.89
N TRP A 169 -14.85 -17.66 1.97
CA TRP A 169 -14.77 -16.75 3.11
C TRP A 169 -16.04 -15.90 3.22
N THR A 170 -16.50 -15.33 2.10
CA THR A 170 -17.73 -14.54 2.03
C THR A 170 -18.95 -15.37 2.41
N GLU A 171 -19.02 -16.63 1.96
CA GLU A 171 -20.10 -17.55 2.31
C GLU A 171 -20.15 -17.84 3.82
N VAL A 172 -18.99 -18.09 4.43
CA VAL A 172 -18.88 -18.44 5.86
C VAL A 172 -19.16 -17.25 6.77
N TYR A 173 -18.62 -16.08 6.46
CA TYR A 173 -18.67 -14.92 7.37
C TYR A 173 -19.74 -13.90 7.02
N GLY A 174 -20.29 -13.93 5.79
CA GLY A 174 -21.36 -13.03 5.35
C GLY A 174 -20.90 -11.61 5.00
N TYR A 175 -19.61 -11.39 4.87
CA TYR A 175 -18.99 -10.11 4.51
C TYR A 175 -18.02 -10.32 3.35
N GLU A 176 -17.85 -9.32 2.51
CA GLU A 176 -16.91 -9.40 1.40
C GLU A 176 -15.46 -9.30 1.88
N TRP A 177 -15.22 -8.45 2.89
CA TRP A 177 -13.87 -8.21 3.40
C TRP A 177 -13.74 -8.57 4.89
N PRO A 178 -12.57 -9.08 5.30
CA PRO A 178 -12.28 -9.31 6.72
C PRO A 178 -12.41 -8.05 7.58
N LEU A 179 -12.04 -6.88 7.05
CA LEU A 179 -12.14 -5.62 7.76
C LEU A 179 -13.59 -5.27 8.11
N ASP A 180 -14.49 -5.38 7.13
CA ASP A 180 -15.93 -5.12 7.33
C ASP A 180 -16.53 -6.03 8.40
N TYR A 181 -16.12 -7.30 8.40
CA TYR A 181 -16.52 -8.25 9.44
C TYR A 181 -16.02 -7.81 10.83
N LEU A 182 -14.74 -7.45 10.93
CA LEU A 182 -14.13 -7.04 12.21
C LEU A 182 -14.76 -5.75 12.75
N GLU A 183 -15.04 -4.77 11.87
CA GLU A 183 -15.75 -3.54 12.23
C GLU A 183 -17.18 -3.83 12.71
N ALA A 184 -17.93 -4.62 11.95
CA ALA A 184 -19.31 -4.99 12.30
C ALA A 184 -19.41 -5.79 13.61
N LYS A 185 -18.33 -6.45 14.03
CA LYS A 185 -18.25 -7.20 15.29
C LYS A 185 -17.61 -6.40 16.44
N ASP A 186 -17.31 -5.11 16.21
CA ASP A 186 -16.62 -4.25 17.21
C ASP A 186 -15.29 -4.83 17.69
N MET A 187 -14.56 -5.46 16.77
CA MET A 187 -13.27 -6.10 17.04
C MET A 187 -12.07 -5.23 16.69
N ILE A 188 -12.30 -4.04 16.11
CA ILE A 188 -11.24 -3.09 15.76
C ILE A 188 -11.22 -1.95 16.77
N HIS A 189 -10.10 -1.83 17.43
CA HIS A 189 -9.82 -0.70 18.31
C HIS A 189 -8.67 0.12 17.70
N PRO A 190 -8.98 1.22 16.99
CA PRO A 190 -7.93 2.08 16.44
C PRO A 190 -7.07 2.62 17.57
N PHE A 191 -5.75 2.41 17.44
CA PHE A 191 -4.79 2.91 18.39
C PHE A 191 -4.43 4.37 18.02
N PRO A 192 -4.81 5.37 18.83
CA PRO A 192 -4.40 6.74 18.57
C PRO A 192 -2.89 6.87 18.83
N GLY A 193 -2.09 6.89 17.75
CA GLY A 193 -0.63 6.84 17.78
C GLY A 193 0.06 7.92 18.62
N ASN A 194 -0.64 8.97 19.00
CA ASN A 194 -0.14 10.06 19.85
C ASN A 194 -0.52 9.95 21.33
N SER A 195 -1.23 8.93 21.76
CA SER A 195 -1.42 8.68 23.19
C SER A 195 -0.17 8.07 23.84
N PHE A 196 0.78 7.59 23.03
CA PHE A 196 2.09 7.14 23.50
C PHE A 196 3.04 8.34 23.57
N ARG A 197 3.06 9.03 24.70
CA ARG A 197 4.23 9.85 25.05
C ARG A 197 5.32 8.88 25.47
N GLU A 198 6.36 8.76 24.65
CA GLU A 198 7.60 8.14 25.15
C GLU A 198 7.96 8.82 26.49
N PRO A 199 8.22 8.04 27.54
CA PRO A 199 8.76 8.61 28.75
C PRO A 199 10.01 9.42 28.39
N ALA A 200 10.15 10.62 28.92
CA ALA A 200 11.34 11.42 28.66
C ALA A 200 12.58 10.60 29.03
N ASP A 201 13.53 10.49 28.10
CA ASP A 201 14.79 9.81 28.36
C ASP A 201 15.40 10.31 29.66
N PRO A 202 15.81 9.44 30.59
CA PRO A 202 16.67 9.81 31.70
C PRO A 202 17.90 10.59 31.22
N SER A 203 18.46 11.42 32.10
CA SER A 203 19.57 12.34 31.70
C SER A 203 20.80 11.62 31.17
N ASP A 204 21.09 10.43 31.67
CA ASP A 204 22.18 9.56 31.25
C ASP A 204 21.96 9.01 29.83
N ILE A 205 20.74 8.61 29.49
CA ILE A 205 20.37 8.16 28.14
C ILE A 205 20.46 9.32 27.13
N LYS A 206 20.03 10.55 27.50
CA LYS A 206 20.18 11.73 26.66
C LYS A 206 21.65 12.02 26.35
N THR A 207 22.52 11.88 27.34
CA THR A 207 23.97 12.07 27.16
C THR A 207 24.54 11.05 26.20
N ILE A 208 24.24 9.76 26.39
CA ILE A 208 24.71 8.68 25.50
C ILE A 208 24.23 8.89 24.07
N ARG A 209 22.94 9.22 23.87
CA ARG A 209 22.42 9.53 22.52
C ARG A 209 23.13 10.71 21.87
N SER A 210 23.44 11.74 22.63
CA SER A 210 24.18 12.91 22.14
C SER A 210 25.61 12.57 21.72
N GLU A 211 26.28 11.70 22.47
CA GLU A 211 27.64 11.23 22.16
C GLU A 211 27.68 10.29 20.95
N CYS A 212 26.65 9.46 20.75
CA CYS A 212 26.55 8.58 19.58
C CYS A 212 26.23 9.30 18.28
N ASN A 213 25.69 10.54 18.34
CA ASN A 213 25.31 11.33 17.17
C ASN A 213 26.39 12.36 16.77
N GLN A 214 27.55 12.36 17.39
CA GLN A 214 28.73 13.16 17.02
C GLN A 214 29.70 12.34 16.16
#